data_5322587d46720e4f04b4d6c1160469f3
#
_entry.id   5322587d46720e4f04b4d6c1160469f3
#
_cell.length_a   1.000
_cell.length_b   1.000
_cell.length_c   1.000
_cell.angle_alpha   90.00
_cell.angle_beta   90.00
_cell.angle_gamma   90.00
#
_symmetry.space_group_name_H-M   'P 1'
#
loop_
_entity.id
_entity.type
_entity.pdbx_description
1 polymer ?
#
loop_
_entity_poly.entity_id
_entity_poly.type
_entity_poly.pdbx_seq_one_letter_code
_entity_poly.pdbx_strand_id
1 'polypeptide(L)' 'MNTNGIDTGALLLLRNTKHQLTKQQYKTLRGQVLAGDADGAVRGLRSILLRRAERMK' A
#
# COMPACT_ATOMS: atom_id res chain seq x y z
N MET A 1 -8.93 17.71 2.80
CA MET A 1 -8.33 17.72 3.28
C MET A 1 -7.84 16.81 3.95
N ASN A 2 -7.00 16.55 4.16
CA ASN A 2 -6.55 15.58 4.68
C ASN A 2 -6.51 15.70 6.00
N THR A 3 -6.67 14.83 6.73
CA THR A 3 -6.76 14.94 7.99
C THR A 3 -5.56 14.50 8.63
N ASN A 4 -4.87 15.28 9.25
CA ASN A 4 -3.69 14.94 10.00
C ASN A 4 -2.60 14.32 9.16
N GLY A 5 -2.54 14.68 7.92
CA GLY A 5 -1.50 14.17 7.05
C GLY A 5 -1.70 12.73 6.62
N ILE A 6 -2.81 12.13 6.97
CA ILE A 6 -3.09 10.76 6.57
C ILE A 6 -3.77 10.75 5.22
N ASP A 7 -3.23 9.99 4.30
CA ASP A 7 -3.79 9.88 2.97
C ASP A 7 -4.82 8.76 2.93
N THR A 8 -6.08 9.13 3.01
CA THR A 8 -7.14 8.13 3.02
C THR A 8 -7.25 7.41 1.69
N GLY A 9 -6.86 8.08 0.60
CA GLY A 9 -6.85 7.43 -0.71
C GLY A 9 -5.88 6.28 -0.75
N ALA A 10 -4.70 6.47 -0.14
CA ALA A 10 -3.70 5.42 -0.08
C ALA A 10 -4.19 4.26 0.79
N LEU A 11 -4.87 4.57 1.89
CA LEU A 11 -5.41 3.52 2.75
C LEU A 11 -6.48 2.71 2.03
N LEU A 12 -7.31 3.38 1.25
CA LEU A 12 -8.33 2.70 0.48
C LEU A 12 -7.71 1.79 -0.56
N LEU A 13 -6.66 2.27 -1.21
CA LEU A 13 -5.96 1.48 -2.20
C LEU A 13 -5.39 0.22 -1.57
N LEU A 14 -4.78 0.35 -0.40
CA LEU A 14 -4.25 -0.80 0.31
C LEU A 14 -5.36 -1.77 0.68
N ARG A 15 -6.46 -1.25 1.16
CA ARG A 15 -7.58 -2.07 1.54
C ARG A 15 -8.12 -2.87 0.35
N ASN A 16 -8.21 -2.22 -0.80
CA ASN A 16 -8.71 -2.87 -2.00
C ASN A 16 -7.77 -3.94 -2.53
N THR A 17 -6.47 -3.82 -2.25
CA THR A 17 -5.50 -4.80 -2.72
C THR A 17 -5.03 -5.73 -1.62
N LYS A 18 -5.62 -5.64 -0.45
CA LYS A 18 -5.22 -6.42 0.70
C LYS A 18 -5.10 -7.91 0.40
N HIS A 19 -6.04 -8.44 -0.36
CA HIS A 19 -6.06 -9.86 -0.66
C HIS A 19 -4.91 -10.29 -1.57
N GLN A 20 -4.22 -9.35 -2.16
CA GLN A 20 -3.07 -9.65 -3.00
C GLN A 20 -1.76 -9.47 -2.25
N LEU A 21 -1.83 -9.11 -0.99
CA LEU A 21 -0.65 -8.86 -0.18
C LEU A 21 -0.58 -9.86 0.96
N THR A 22 0.65 -10.13 1.42
CA THR A 22 0.80 -10.92 2.62
C THR A 22 0.44 -10.02 3.80
N LYS A 23 0.20 -10.63 4.93
CA LYS A 23 -0.10 -9.90 6.14
C LYS A 23 1.01 -8.91 6.46
N GLN A 24 2.24 -9.36 6.31
CA GLN A 24 3.40 -8.54 6.59
C GLN A 24 3.49 -7.35 5.65
N GLN A 25 3.27 -7.59 4.36
CA GLN A 25 3.32 -6.53 3.37
C GLN A 25 2.25 -5.47 3.64
N TYR A 26 1.05 -5.92 3.89
CA TYR A 26 -0.04 -5.01 4.17
C TYR A 26 0.25 -4.15 5.39
N LYS A 27 0.72 -4.78 6.44
CA LYS A 27 1.03 -4.11 7.69
C LYS A 27 2.11 -3.05 7.49
N THR A 28 3.16 -3.41 6.75
CA THR A 28 4.27 -2.50 6.49
C THR A 28 3.81 -1.27 5.70
N LEU A 29 3.07 -1.50 4.64
CA LEU A 29 2.60 -0.40 3.80
C LEU A 29 1.63 0.50 4.54
N ARG A 30 0.73 -0.11 5.30
CA ARG A 30 -0.21 0.65 6.09
C ARG A 30 0.52 1.54 7.09
N GLY A 31 1.55 1.00 7.72
CA GLY A 31 2.35 1.77 8.65
C GLY A 31 3.00 2.97 7.99
N GLN A 32 3.46 2.81 6.76
CA GLN A 32 4.06 3.91 6.02
C GLN A 32 3.04 5.01 5.77
N VAL A 33 1.85 4.65 5.36
CA VAL A 33 0.80 5.65 5.12
C VAL A 33 0.50 6.41 6.40
N LEU A 34 0.36 5.70 7.50
CA LEU A 34 0.03 6.33 8.77
C LEU A 34 1.17 7.21 9.28
N ALA A 35 2.39 6.91 8.87
CA ALA A 35 3.54 7.71 9.24
C ALA A 35 3.73 8.93 8.34
N GLY A 36 2.84 9.13 7.39
CA GLY A 36 2.92 10.29 6.51
C GLY A 36 3.67 10.02 5.21
N ASP A 37 3.99 8.75 4.93
CA ASP A 37 4.73 8.39 3.73
C ASP A 37 3.83 7.63 2.76
N ALA A 38 2.73 8.24 2.39
CA ALA A 38 1.78 7.62 1.48
C ALA A 38 2.41 7.36 0.12
N ASP A 39 3.23 8.28 -0.34
CA ASP A 39 3.89 8.15 -1.63
C ASP A 39 4.78 6.92 -1.66
N GLY A 40 5.58 6.72 -0.62
CA GLY A 40 6.43 5.55 -0.52
C GLY A 40 5.63 4.27 -0.43
N ALA A 41 4.51 4.32 0.29
CA ALA A 41 3.64 3.15 0.42
C ALA A 41 3.05 2.76 -0.93
N VAL A 42 2.58 3.74 -1.69
CA VAL A 42 2.00 3.45 -3.00
C VAL A 42 3.03 2.88 -3.96
N ARG A 43 4.23 3.43 -3.92
CA ARG A 43 5.32 2.92 -4.76
C ARG A 43 5.65 1.48 -4.39
N GLY A 44 5.70 1.20 -3.09
CA GLY A 44 5.98 -0.16 -2.62
C GLY A 44 4.90 -1.12 -3.05
N LEU A 45 3.65 -0.68 -2.93
CA LEU A 45 2.52 -1.50 -3.34
C LEU A 45 2.59 -1.82 -4.83
N ARG A 46 2.87 -0.80 -5.63
CA ARG A 46 2.98 -0.98 -7.07
C ARG A 46 4.07 -2.00 -7.42
N SER A 47 5.21 -1.89 -6.77
CA SER A 47 6.30 -2.83 -6.98
C SER A 47 5.88 -4.26 -6.68
N ILE A 48 5.20 -4.44 -5.56
CA ILE A 48 4.75 -5.76 -5.16
C ILE A 48 3.78 -6.33 -6.17
N LEU A 49 2.84 -5.53 -6.62
CA LEU A 49 1.84 -6.00 -7.58
C LEU A 49 2.46 -6.33 -8.92
N LEU A 50 3.44 -5.55 -9.35
CA LEU A 50 4.12 -5.82 -10.60
C LEU A 50 4.91 -7.13 -10.54
N ARG A 51 5.61 -7.38 -9.44
CA ARG A 51 6.33 -8.61 -9.27
C ARG A 51 5.40 -9.80 -9.25
N ARG A 52 4.27 -9.63 -8.59
CA ARG A 52 3.29 -10.69 -8.51
C ARG A 52 2.76 -11.03 -9.91
N ALA A 53 2.49 -10.00 -10.71
CA ALA A 53 2.00 -10.22 -12.06
C ALA A 53 3.03 -10.96 -12.92
N GLU A 54 4.29 -10.60 -12.77
CA GLU A 54 5.36 -11.27 -13.50
C GLU A 54 5.47 -12.74 -13.13
N ARG A 55 5.31 -13.02 -11.84
CA ARG A 55 5.41 -14.38 -11.40
C ARG A 55 4.30 -15.24 -11.90
N MET A 56 3.14 -14.68 -12.11
CA MET A 56 1.99 -15.43 -12.50
C MET A 56 1.85 -15.64 -13.99
N LYS A 57 2.79 -15.16 -14.76
CA LYS A 57 2.71 -15.35 -16.18
C LYS A 57 2.85 -16.79 -16.62
#